data_b988178c1f50529709713a5f5807d6b5
#
_entry.id   b988178c1f50529709713a5f5807d6b5
#
_cell.length_a   1.000
_cell.length_b   1.000
_cell.length_c   1.000
_cell.angle_alpha   90.00
_cell.angle_beta   90.00
_cell.angle_gamma   90.00
#
_symmetry.space_group_name_H-M   'P 1'
#
loop_
_entity.id
_entity.type
_entity.pdbx_description
1 polymer ?
#
loop_
_entity_poly.entity_id
_entity_poly.type
_entity_poly.pdbx_seq_one_letter_code
_entity_poly.pdbx_strand_id
1 'polypeptide(L)'
;PAILRYGIVVLLGIMAVVLAGSACFSYPDTVETEFTLTTQNPPAYIMAQSAGRIEQLYTANSQPVGKGDMLGVIENVARTEDLFVLRERMKEWKQGGSRTEQVGTLFFHRIAELGSVQAAYSSCLLAWNNYLQHMQESRTYETEVANTVAGLLNAVAEWEKNYLLTAPADGTVAFMQLWKRNQ
;
A
#
# COMPACT_ATOMS: atom_id res chain seq x y z
N PRO A 1 82.80 40.63 7.31
CA PRO A 1 82.05 39.97 6.26
C PRO A 1 81.85 38.45 6.55
N ALA A 2 82.59 37.84 7.48
CA ALA A 2 82.41 36.41 7.82
C ALA A 2 81.03 36.11 8.47
N ILE A 3 80.52 37.02 9.27
CA ILE A 3 79.24 36.89 9.99
C ILE A 3 78.04 36.79 9.00
N LEU A 4 78.08 37.60 7.91
CA LEU A 4 77.02 37.54 6.91
C LEU A 4 77.01 36.22 6.12
N ARG A 5 78.19 35.64 5.87
CA ARG A 5 78.31 34.39 5.11
C ARG A 5 77.85 33.18 5.94
N TYR A 6 78.15 33.13 7.24
CA TYR A 6 77.69 32.11 8.12
C TYR A 6 76.21 32.29 8.46
N GLY A 7 75.72 33.50 8.60
CA GLY A 7 74.28 33.78 8.83
C GLY A 7 73.40 33.28 7.74
N ILE A 8 73.78 33.43 6.46
CA ILE A 8 72.99 32.92 5.34
C ILE A 8 72.99 31.41 5.29
N VAL A 9 74.13 30.78 5.60
CA VAL A 9 74.21 29.28 5.64
C VAL A 9 73.32 28.71 6.76
N VAL A 10 73.29 29.31 7.94
CA VAL A 10 72.47 28.92 9.06
C VAL A 10 70.95 29.10 8.70
N LEU A 11 70.64 30.27 8.07
CA LEU A 11 69.26 30.55 7.63
C LEU A 11 68.74 29.52 6.62
N LEU A 12 69.59 29.18 5.63
CA LEU A 12 69.27 28.16 4.63
C LEU A 12 69.13 26.77 5.27
N GLY A 13 69.96 26.46 6.27
CA GLY A 13 69.87 25.19 7.02
C GLY A 13 68.57 25.10 7.78
N ILE A 14 68.12 26.13 8.47
CA ILE A 14 66.86 26.17 9.20
C ILE A 14 65.69 26.02 8.19
N MET A 15 65.72 26.72 7.07
CA MET A 15 64.67 26.64 6.05
C MET A 15 64.58 25.23 5.45
N ALA A 16 65.72 24.57 5.20
CA ALA A 16 65.74 23.20 4.72
C ALA A 16 65.13 22.19 5.73
N VAL A 17 65.42 22.36 7.01
CA VAL A 17 64.85 21.53 8.08
C VAL A 17 63.33 21.72 8.19
N VAL A 18 62.87 22.97 8.08
CA VAL A 18 61.39 23.26 8.11
C VAL A 18 60.71 22.66 6.91
N LEU A 19 61.27 22.75 5.72
CA LEU A 19 60.70 22.15 4.50
C LEU A 19 60.72 20.62 4.59
N ALA A 20 61.81 20.03 5.05
CA ALA A 20 61.88 18.56 5.24
C ALA A 20 60.89 18.08 6.32
N GLY A 21 60.74 18.81 7.39
CA GLY A 21 59.74 18.55 8.42
C GLY A 21 58.31 18.63 7.89
N SER A 22 58.02 19.66 7.09
CA SER A 22 56.68 19.81 6.47
C SER A 22 56.33 18.66 5.53
N ALA A 23 57.30 18.05 4.85
CA ALA A 23 57.06 16.90 3.96
C ALA A 23 56.74 15.58 4.73
N CYS A 24 57.11 15.52 6.01
CA CYS A 24 56.86 14.34 6.85
C CYS A 24 55.49 14.37 7.55
N PHE A 25 54.79 15.51 7.55
CA PHE A 25 53.47 15.64 8.16
C PHE A 25 52.37 15.34 7.13
N SER A 26 51.80 14.18 7.22
CA SER A 26 50.60 13.80 6.47
C SER A 26 49.37 14.02 7.37
N TYR A 27 48.45 14.88 6.98
CA TYR A 27 47.18 15.04 7.65
C TYR A 27 46.22 13.97 7.12
N PRO A 28 45.61 13.15 8.02
CA PRO A 28 44.55 12.29 7.57
C PRO A 28 43.33 13.13 7.19
N ASP A 29 42.92 13.10 5.93
CA ASP A 29 41.67 13.67 5.50
C ASP A 29 40.53 12.77 6.01
N THR A 30 39.84 13.19 7.04
CA THR A 30 38.63 12.52 7.52
C THR A 30 37.43 13.05 6.74
N VAL A 31 36.93 12.27 5.83
CA VAL A 31 35.66 12.55 5.16
C VAL A 31 34.55 11.99 6.04
N GLU A 32 33.83 12.87 6.69
CA GLU A 32 32.57 12.50 7.36
C GLU A 32 31.51 12.23 6.33
N THR A 33 31.12 10.99 6.18
CA THR A 33 30.06 10.59 5.27
C THR A 33 28.92 10.01 6.12
N GLU A 34 27.76 10.64 6.03
CA GLU A 34 26.54 10.08 6.57
C GLU A 34 26.11 8.94 5.65
N PHE A 35 26.04 7.74 6.18
CA PHE A 35 25.45 6.61 5.49
C PHE A 35 24.24 6.10 6.25
N THR A 36 23.18 5.82 5.54
CA THR A 36 21.99 5.21 6.10
C THR A 36 22.03 3.72 5.84
N LEU A 37 22.21 2.93 6.90
CA LEU A 37 22.12 1.49 6.80
C LEU A 37 20.64 1.13 6.69
N THR A 38 20.22 0.65 5.52
CA THR A 38 18.86 0.15 5.30
C THR A 38 18.90 -1.34 5.05
N THR A 39 17.83 -2.01 5.43
CA THR A 39 17.66 -3.44 5.14
C THR A 39 17.26 -3.63 3.68
N GLN A 40 17.47 -4.83 3.15
CA GLN A 40 17.06 -5.19 1.78
C GLN A 40 15.53 -5.02 1.58
N ASN A 41 14.75 -5.20 2.66
CA ASN A 41 13.32 -4.95 2.71
C ASN A 41 13.05 -3.88 3.81
N PRO A 42 12.98 -2.60 3.45
CA PRO A 42 12.64 -1.55 4.40
C PRO A 42 11.21 -1.73 4.94
N PRO A 43 10.91 -1.27 6.16
CA PRO A 43 9.57 -1.35 6.70
C PRO A 43 8.58 -0.57 5.83
N ALA A 44 7.49 -1.24 5.45
CA ALA A 44 6.39 -0.61 4.73
C ALA A 44 5.36 -0.08 5.74
N TYR A 45 5.05 1.21 5.65
CA TYR A 45 4.03 1.83 6.48
C TYR A 45 2.65 1.64 5.84
N ILE A 46 1.73 1.08 6.61
CA ILE A 46 0.35 0.91 6.21
C ILE A 46 -0.43 2.09 6.75
N MET A 47 -0.94 2.93 5.86
CA MET A 47 -1.76 4.08 6.20
C MET A 47 -3.20 3.85 5.74
N ALA A 48 -4.16 4.15 6.62
CA ALA A 48 -5.56 4.18 6.26
C ALA A 48 -5.82 5.26 5.21
N GLN A 49 -6.57 4.94 4.17
CA GLN A 49 -6.94 5.91 3.14
C GLN A 49 -8.21 6.70 3.50
N SER A 50 -9.03 6.16 4.39
CA SER A 50 -10.19 6.84 4.96
C SER A 50 -9.98 7.15 6.43
N ALA A 51 -10.48 8.30 6.87
CA ALA A 51 -10.57 8.62 8.28
C ALA A 51 -11.70 7.82 8.93
N GLY A 52 -11.43 7.17 10.06
CA GLY A 52 -12.41 6.38 10.78
C GLY A 52 -11.77 5.59 11.92
N ARG A 53 -12.60 4.88 12.67
CA ARG A 53 -12.13 3.94 13.68
C ARG A 53 -11.81 2.59 13.04
N ILE A 54 -10.93 1.82 13.64
CA ILE A 54 -10.74 0.43 13.25
C ILE A 54 -11.92 -0.36 13.79
N GLU A 55 -12.77 -0.87 12.90
CA GLU A 55 -13.91 -1.72 13.24
C GLU A 55 -13.42 -3.08 13.74
N GLN A 56 -12.53 -3.69 12.99
CA GLN A 56 -11.96 -4.99 13.31
C GLN A 56 -10.52 -5.11 12.85
N LEU A 57 -9.68 -5.69 13.72
CA LEU A 57 -8.29 -6.02 13.43
C LEU A 57 -8.18 -7.55 13.39
N TYR A 58 -7.64 -8.07 12.29
CA TYR A 58 -7.49 -9.52 12.05
C TYR A 58 -6.11 -10.05 12.39
N THR A 59 -5.16 -9.15 12.64
CA THR A 59 -3.76 -9.49 12.91
C THR A 59 -3.32 -9.02 14.28
N ALA A 60 -2.40 -9.75 14.88
CA ALA A 60 -1.75 -9.39 16.14
C ALA A 60 -0.36 -8.78 15.88
N ASN A 61 0.18 -8.10 16.90
CA ASN A 61 1.55 -7.62 16.85
C ASN A 61 2.53 -8.80 16.75
N SER A 62 3.55 -8.65 15.91
CA SER A 62 4.54 -9.69 15.60
C SER A 62 4.01 -10.91 14.86
N GLN A 63 2.83 -10.82 14.25
CA GLN A 63 2.28 -11.88 13.42
C GLN A 63 2.86 -11.84 12.01
N PRO A 64 3.33 -12.98 11.45
CA PRO A 64 3.74 -13.07 10.06
C PRO A 64 2.51 -12.96 9.15
N VAL A 65 2.64 -12.20 8.06
CA VAL A 65 1.59 -11.98 7.06
C VAL A 65 2.18 -12.03 5.66
N GLY A 66 1.38 -12.50 4.72
CA GLY A 66 1.70 -12.51 3.30
C GLY A 66 1.19 -11.25 2.60
N LYS A 67 1.77 -10.96 1.44
CA LYS A 67 1.29 -9.86 0.58
C LYS A 67 -0.17 -10.05 0.20
N GLY A 68 -1.00 -9.04 0.48
CA GLY A 68 -2.43 -9.03 0.23
C GLY A 68 -3.28 -9.58 1.38
N ASP A 69 -2.67 -10.06 2.46
CA ASP A 69 -3.40 -10.48 3.65
C ASP A 69 -4.16 -9.30 4.25
N MET A 70 -5.38 -9.58 4.70
CA MET A 70 -6.23 -8.59 5.33
C MET A 70 -5.82 -8.39 6.79
N LEU A 71 -5.43 -7.17 7.12
CA LEU A 71 -4.95 -6.80 8.46
C LEU A 71 -6.06 -6.24 9.33
N GLY A 72 -6.98 -5.48 8.74
CA GLY A 72 -8.10 -4.89 9.44
C GLY A 72 -9.07 -4.16 8.53
N VAL A 73 -10.17 -3.69 9.12
CA VAL A 73 -11.23 -2.93 8.46
C VAL A 73 -11.48 -1.65 9.22
N ILE A 74 -11.66 -0.56 8.48
CA ILE A 74 -12.08 0.73 9.01
C ILE A 74 -13.61 0.78 9.05
N GLU A 75 -14.16 1.29 10.14
CA GLU A 75 -15.59 1.49 10.33
C GLU A 75 -16.19 2.27 9.16
N ASN A 76 -17.28 1.74 8.61
CA ASN A 76 -17.99 2.33 7.47
C ASN A 76 -19.50 2.05 7.60
N VAL A 77 -20.30 2.69 6.72
CA VAL A 77 -21.77 2.57 6.73
C VAL A 77 -22.27 1.22 6.19
N ALA A 78 -21.40 0.45 5.53
CA ALA A 78 -21.76 -0.86 5.01
C ALA A 78 -21.58 -1.94 6.06
N ARG A 79 -22.32 -3.01 5.92
CA ARG A 79 -22.08 -4.22 6.67
C ARG A 79 -20.91 -4.98 6.06
N THR A 80 -19.80 -5.01 6.75
CA THR A 80 -18.54 -5.56 6.25
C THR A 80 -18.67 -7.02 5.78
N GLU A 81 -19.48 -7.82 6.48
CA GLU A 81 -19.75 -9.22 6.10
C GLU A 81 -20.46 -9.32 4.74
N ASP A 82 -21.41 -8.43 4.47
CA ASP A 82 -22.15 -8.43 3.19
C ASP A 82 -21.22 -8.11 2.03
N LEU A 83 -20.30 -7.17 2.22
CA LEU A 83 -19.30 -6.84 1.21
C LEU A 83 -18.28 -7.96 0.98
N PHE A 84 -17.88 -8.67 2.01
CA PHE A 84 -17.02 -9.84 1.85
C PHE A 84 -17.70 -10.97 1.07
N VAL A 85 -18.96 -11.25 1.37
CA VAL A 85 -19.73 -12.23 0.61
C VAL A 85 -19.89 -11.79 -0.85
N LEU A 86 -20.19 -10.51 -1.10
CA LEU A 86 -20.29 -9.97 -2.46
C LEU A 86 -18.96 -10.10 -3.20
N ARG A 87 -17.86 -9.74 -2.56
CA ARG A 87 -16.51 -9.85 -3.11
C ARG A 87 -16.16 -11.29 -3.53
N GLU A 88 -16.41 -12.25 -2.67
CA GLU A 88 -16.12 -13.67 -2.98
C GLU A 88 -16.99 -14.17 -4.13
N ARG A 89 -18.28 -13.85 -4.17
CA ARG A 89 -19.15 -14.16 -5.32
C ARG A 89 -18.64 -13.54 -6.62
N MET A 90 -18.14 -12.30 -6.57
CA MET A 90 -17.57 -11.63 -7.74
C MET A 90 -16.26 -12.29 -8.20
N LYS A 91 -15.44 -12.78 -7.27
CA LYS A 91 -14.26 -13.59 -7.61
C LYS A 91 -14.64 -14.90 -8.30
N GLU A 92 -15.60 -15.64 -7.73
CA GLU A 92 -16.10 -16.88 -8.30
C GLU A 92 -16.68 -16.65 -9.70
N TRP A 93 -17.48 -15.59 -9.88
CA TRP A 93 -18.03 -15.21 -11.17
C TRP A 93 -16.93 -14.91 -12.21
N LYS A 94 -15.88 -14.17 -11.81
CA LYS A 94 -14.72 -13.90 -12.69
C LYS A 94 -13.98 -15.19 -13.07
N GLN A 95 -13.76 -16.09 -12.12
CA GLN A 95 -13.12 -17.38 -12.37
C GLN A 95 -13.98 -18.29 -13.25
N GLY A 96 -15.31 -18.21 -13.15
CA GLY A 96 -16.27 -18.91 -13.97
C GLY A 96 -16.41 -18.43 -15.42
N GLY A 97 -15.56 -17.46 -15.84
CA GLY A 97 -15.52 -16.93 -17.21
C GLY A 97 -16.40 -15.70 -17.44
N SER A 98 -16.86 -15.04 -16.39
CA SER A 98 -17.61 -13.76 -16.43
C SER A 98 -18.86 -13.80 -17.32
N ARG A 99 -19.61 -14.90 -17.26
CA ARG A 99 -20.80 -15.11 -18.09
C ARG A 99 -21.97 -14.28 -17.61
N THR A 100 -22.68 -13.65 -18.55
CA THR A 100 -23.86 -12.82 -18.25
C THR A 100 -24.97 -13.64 -17.56
N GLU A 101 -25.19 -14.89 -17.99
CA GLU A 101 -26.23 -15.75 -17.40
C GLU A 101 -26.01 -16.06 -15.92
N GLN A 102 -24.77 -15.92 -15.43
CA GLN A 102 -24.38 -16.19 -14.06
C GLN A 102 -24.38 -14.95 -13.16
N VAL A 103 -24.67 -13.77 -13.70
CA VAL A 103 -24.71 -12.51 -12.92
C VAL A 103 -25.73 -12.59 -11.76
N GLY A 104 -26.79 -13.36 -11.94
CA GLY A 104 -27.78 -13.60 -10.88
C GLY A 104 -27.20 -14.15 -9.58
N THR A 105 -26.07 -14.87 -9.64
CA THR A 105 -25.40 -15.42 -8.44
C THR A 105 -24.77 -14.34 -7.54
N LEU A 106 -24.54 -13.14 -8.08
CA LEU A 106 -23.99 -12.02 -7.33
C LEU A 106 -24.99 -11.44 -6.33
N PHE A 107 -26.29 -11.61 -6.58
CA PHE A 107 -27.33 -10.94 -5.80
C PHE A 107 -27.71 -11.71 -4.53
N PHE A 108 -28.04 -10.94 -3.50
CA PHE A 108 -28.54 -11.48 -2.24
C PHE A 108 -30.06 -11.74 -2.32
N HIS A 109 -30.50 -12.82 -1.68
CA HIS A 109 -31.94 -13.11 -1.48
C HIS A 109 -32.53 -12.35 -0.27
N ARG A 110 -31.72 -11.51 0.40
CA ARG A 110 -32.08 -10.67 1.52
C ARG A 110 -31.65 -9.22 1.29
N ILE A 111 -32.13 -8.31 2.09
CA ILE A 111 -31.64 -6.93 2.09
C ILE A 111 -30.19 -6.94 2.56
N ALA A 112 -29.29 -6.44 1.73
CA ALA A 112 -27.87 -6.28 2.02
C ALA A 112 -27.58 -4.80 2.28
N GLU A 113 -26.74 -4.54 3.28
CA GLU A 113 -26.30 -3.18 3.65
C GLU A 113 -24.92 -2.94 3.07
N LEU A 114 -24.86 -2.39 1.85
CA LEU A 114 -23.64 -2.26 1.07
C LEU A 114 -23.05 -0.83 1.10
N GLY A 115 -23.66 0.10 1.85
CA GLY A 115 -23.17 1.48 2.00
C GLY A 115 -22.90 2.18 0.67
N SER A 116 -21.67 2.62 0.43
CA SER A 116 -21.27 3.30 -0.81
C SER A 116 -21.40 2.45 -2.07
N VAL A 117 -21.40 1.11 -1.94
CA VAL A 117 -21.54 0.16 -3.06
C VAL A 117 -23.02 -0.06 -3.43
N GLN A 118 -23.96 0.35 -2.57
CA GLN A 118 -25.40 0.09 -2.72
C GLN A 118 -25.96 0.59 -4.07
N ALA A 119 -25.54 1.77 -4.51
CA ALA A 119 -26.04 2.36 -5.75
C ALA A 119 -25.63 1.52 -6.99
N ALA A 120 -24.37 1.13 -7.06
CA ALA A 120 -23.86 0.29 -8.14
C ALA A 120 -24.50 -1.11 -8.12
N TYR A 121 -24.70 -1.68 -6.94
CA TYR A 121 -25.39 -2.95 -6.77
C TYR A 121 -26.84 -2.89 -7.25
N SER A 122 -27.57 -1.84 -6.89
CA SER A 122 -28.98 -1.66 -7.33
C SER A 122 -29.09 -1.44 -8.84
N SER A 123 -28.17 -0.70 -9.43
CA SER A 123 -28.12 -0.51 -10.89
C SER A 123 -27.86 -1.83 -11.62
N CYS A 124 -26.94 -2.64 -11.11
CA CYS A 124 -26.64 -3.96 -11.65
C CYS A 124 -27.84 -4.91 -11.53
N LEU A 125 -28.54 -4.89 -10.40
CA LEU A 125 -29.75 -5.69 -10.18
C LEU A 125 -30.88 -5.31 -11.15
N LEU A 126 -31.09 -4.02 -11.38
CA LEU A 126 -32.08 -3.52 -12.34
C LEU A 126 -31.76 -3.95 -13.77
N ALA A 127 -30.50 -3.77 -14.20
CA ALA A 127 -30.04 -4.20 -15.51
C ALA A 127 -30.22 -5.72 -15.72
N TRP A 128 -29.91 -6.51 -14.68
CA TRP A 128 -30.13 -7.96 -14.68
C TRP A 128 -31.59 -8.33 -14.82
N ASN A 129 -32.50 -7.67 -14.08
CA ASN A 129 -33.94 -7.91 -14.20
C ASN A 129 -34.46 -7.54 -15.58
N ASN A 130 -34.02 -6.44 -16.18
CA ASN A 130 -34.35 -6.05 -17.53
C ASN A 130 -33.87 -7.08 -18.55
N TYR A 131 -32.66 -7.59 -18.40
CA TYR A 131 -32.13 -8.68 -19.24
C TYR A 131 -33.00 -9.94 -19.17
N LEU A 132 -33.42 -10.36 -17.99
CA LEU A 132 -34.30 -11.52 -17.83
C LEU A 132 -35.67 -11.36 -18.51
N GLN A 133 -36.21 -10.14 -18.52
CA GLN A 133 -37.50 -9.84 -19.15
C GLN A 133 -37.40 -9.78 -20.68
N HIS A 134 -36.25 -9.41 -21.23
CA HIS A 134 -36.06 -9.16 -22.66
C HIS A 134 -35.05 -10.12 -23.30
N MET A 135 -35.00 -11.36 -22.87
CA MET A 135 -34.03 -12.36 -23.37
C MET A 135 -34.03 -12.57 -24.89
N GLN A 136 -35.12 -12.20 -25.58
CA GLN A 136 -35.23 -12.32 -27.04
C GLN A 136 -34.58 -11.16 -27.83
N GLU A 137 -34.32 -10.02 -27.17
CA GLU A 137 -33.66 -8.82 -27.75
C GLU A 137 -32.25 -8.61 -27.17
N SER A 138 -31.51 -9.67 -27.03
CA SER A 138 -30.49 -9.84 -25.99
C SER A 138 -29.27 -8.93 -26.00
N ARG A 139 -28.76 -8.47 -27.18
CA ARG A 139 -27.46 -7.80 -27.25
C ARG A 139 -27.36 -6.47 -26.48
N THR A 140 -28.42 -5.66 -26.54
CA THR A 140 -28.42 -4.35 -25.86
C THR A 140 -28.44 -4.53 -24.36
N TYR A 141 -29.28 -5.43 -23.85
CA TYR A 141 -29.41 -5.72 -22.42
C TYR A 141 -28.20 -6.46 -21.87
N GLU A 142 -27.55 -7.34 -22.64
CA GLU A 142 -26.26 -7.96 -22.26
C GLU A 142 -25.18 -6.90 -22.06
N THR A 143 -25.11 -5.92 -22.96
CA THR A 143 -24.13 -4.83 -22.84
C THR A 143 -24.40 -3.96 -21.61
N GLU A 144 -25.67 -3.69 -21.31
CA GLU A 144 -26.07 -2.94 -20.13
C GLU A 144 -25.69 -3.68 -18.84
N VAL A 145 -25.97 -4.99 -18.76
CA VAL A 145 -25.55 -5.83 -17.64
C VAL A 145 -24.03 -5.83 -17.50
N ALA A 146 -23.28 -6.00 -18.58
CA ALA A 146 -21.82 -5.99 -18.54
C ALA A 146 -21.27 -4.65 -18.01
N ASN A 147 -21.83 -3.52 -18.45
CA ASN A 147 -21.43 -2.20 -17.99
C ASN A 147 -21.74 -1.97 -16.51
N THR A 148 -22.92 -2.40 -16.04
CA THR A 148 -23.31 -2.24 -14.63
C THR A 148 -22.53 -3.17 -13.73
N VAL A 149 -22.19 -4.39 -14.16
CA VAL A 149 -21.27 -5.29 -13.44
C VAL A 149 -19.89 -4.67 -13.35
N ALA A 150 -19.37 -4.08 -14.43
CA ALA A 150 -18.09 -3.36 -14.38
C ALA A 150 -18.13 -2.20 -13.37
N GLY A 151 -19.21 -1.44 -13.33
CA GLY A 151 -19.46 -0.40 -12.32
C GLY A 151 -19.47 -0.94 -10.89
N LEU A 152 -20.14 -2.08 -10.69
CA LEU A 152 -20.17 -2.74 -9.37
C LEU A 152 -18.77 -3.24 -8.94
N LEU A 153 -18.00 -3.82 -9.87
CA LEU A 153 -16.63 -4.24 -9.62
C LEU A 153 -15.74 -3.06 -9.18
N ASN A 154 -15.88 -1.94 -9.86
CA ASN A 154 -15.13 -0.73 -9.52
C ASN A 154 -15.53 -0.18 -8.15
N ALA A 155 -16.82 -0.16 -7.83
CA ALA A 155 -17.32 0.31 -6.53
C ALA A 155 -16.82 -0.57 -5.37
N VAL A 156 -16.78 -1.89 -5.55
CA VAL A 156 -16.23 -2.82 -4.55
C VAL A 156 -14.72 -2.61 -4.41
N ALA A 157 -13.98 -2.46 -5.52
CA ALA A 157 -12.53 -2.21 -5.47
C ALA A 157 -12.19 -0.87 -4.81
N GLU A 158 -12.99 0.17 -5.03
CA GLU A 158 -12.85 1.45 -4.36
C GLU A 158 -13.14 1.35 -2.85
N TRP A 159 -14.18 0.61 -2.48
CA TRP A 159 -14.46 0.33 -1.09
C TRP A 159 -13.30 -0.43 -0.42
N GLU A 160 -12.78 -1.48 -1.06
CA GLU A 160 -11.62 -2.22 -0.57
C GLU A 160 -10.43 -1.30 -0.33
N LYS A 161 -10.11 -0.47 -1.30
CA LYS A 161 -9.00 0.47 -1.22
C LYS A 161 -9.15 1.46 -0.06
N ASN A 162 -10.37 1.94 0.20
CA ASN A 162 -10.63 2.98 1.20
C ASN A 162 -10.73 2.42 2.62
N TYR A 163 -11.27 1.21 2.80
CA TYR A 163 -11.65 0.68 4.10
C TYR A 163 -10.91 -0.58 4.53
N LEU A 164 -10.27 -1.31 3.61
CA LEU A 164 -9.47 -2.47 3.96
C LEU A 164 -8.00 -2.11 4.14
N LEU A 165 -7.43 -2.54 5.25
CA LEU A 165 -5.99 -2.50 5.49
C LEU A 165 -5.40 -3.83 5.06
N THR A 166 -4.59 -3.82 4.01
CA THR A 166 -3.94 -5.03 3.47
C THR A 166 -2.43 -4.94 3.54
N ALA A 167 -1.77 -6.08 3.67
CA ALA A 167 -0.31 -6.15 3.69
C ALA A 167 0.27 -5.87 2.28
N PRO A 168 1.14 -4.86 2.11
CA PRO A 168 1.75 -4.52 0.81
C PRO A 168 2.83 -5.50 0.38
N ALA A 169 3.42 -6.24 1.32
CA ALA A 169 4.50 -7.22 1.11
C ALA A 169 4.46 -8.29 2.19
N ASP A 170 5.18 -9.38 1.95
CA ASP A 170 5.40 -10.41 2.96
C ASP A 170 6.26 -9.86 4.09
N GLY A 171 5.89 -10.16 5.33
CA GLY A 171 6.63 -9.63 6.48
C GLY A 171 5.98 -9.94 7.82
N THR A 172 6.38 -9.19 8.82
CA THR A 172 5.82 -9.29 10.18
C THR A 172 5.20 -7.95 10.56
N VAL A 173 3.97 -7.99 11.06
CA VAL A 173 3.25 -6.78 11.48
C VAL A 173 3.85 -6.23 12.77
N ALA A 174 4.18 -4.95 12.78
CA ALA A 174 4.60 -4.22 13.97
C ALA A 174 3.70 -3.01 14.19
N PHE A 175 3.04 -2.94 15.33
CA PHE A 175 2.25 -1.76 15.69
C PHE A 175 3.17 -0.73 16.35
N MET A 176 3.18 0.49 15.83
CA MET A 176 3.92 1.60 16.43
C MET A 176 3.32 2.06 17.77
N GLN A 177 2.01 1.88 17.93
CA GLN A 177 1.29 2.11 19.18
C GLN A 177 0.35 0.92 19.41
N LEU A 178 0.21 0.50 20.67
CA LEU A 178 -0.76 -0.52 21.05
C LEU A 178 -2.17 0.08 20.92
N TRP A 179 -2.79 -0.13 19.77
CA TRP A 179 -4.18 0.23 19.55
C TRP A 179 -5.05 -0.69 20.39
N LYS A 180 -5.72 -0.14 21.38
CA LYS A 180 -6.79 -0.86 22.06
C LYS A 180 -8.05 -0.74 21.22
N ARG A 181 -8.77 -1.86 21.08
CA ARG A 181 -10.12 -1.90 20.52
C ARG A 181 -10.95 -0.81 21.21
N ASN A 182 -11.52 0.14 20.46
CA ASN A 182 -12.30 1.29 20.93
C ASN A 182 -11.50 2.58 21.26
N GLN A 183 -10.40 2.85 20.60
CA GLN A 183 -9.84 4.21 20.58
C GLN A 183 -9.91 4.84 19.20
#